data_74c2b3c9dfa2f89c1b50f92b3257c164
#
_entry.id   74c2b3c9dfa2f89c1b50f92b3257c164
#
_cell.length_a   1.000
_cell.length_b   1.000
_cell.length_c   1.000
_cell.angle_alpha   90.00
_cell.angle_beta   90.00
_cell.angle_gamma   90.00
#
_symmetry.space_group_name_H-M   'P 1'
#
loop_
_entity.id
_entity.type
_entity.pdbx_description
1 polymer ?
#
loop_
_entity_poly.entity_id
_entity_poly.type
_entity_poly.pdbx_seq_one_letter_code
_entity_poly.pdbx_strand_id
1 'polypeptide(L)'
;PPALSCRACREGAGLDFAFTMAFQPIVDVESRTIFAHEALVRGTDGSGATAILSQVTDQNRYQFDQAARVSAIANAARLGLDVPVSINFLPNAVYR
;
A
#
# COMPACT_ATOMS: atom_id res chain seq x y z
N PRO A 1 -15.36 4.46 -12.08
CA PRO A 1 -14.42 3.45 -12.02
C PRO A 1 -14.83 2.28 -11.29
N PRO A 2 -15.63 1.62 -11.86
CA PRO A 2 -16.22 0.52 -11.18
C PRO A 2 -15.21 -0.44 -10.64
N ALA A 3 -14.23 -0.76 -11.42
CA ALA A 3 -13.31 -1.78 -11.00
C ALA A 3 -12.53 -1.37 -9.79
N LEU A 4 -12.36 -0.08 -9.64
CA LEU A 4 -11.59 0.42 -8.54
C LEU A 4 -12.45 0.97 -7.46
N SER A 5 -13.73 0.73 -7.56
CA SER A 5 -14.64 1.21 -6.56
C SER A 5 -14.83 0.21 -5.48
N CYS A 6 -13.96 -0.75 -5.38
CA CYS A 6 -14.11 -1.66 -4.30
C CYS A 6 -14.00 -0.89 -2.99
N ARG A 7 -14.87 -1.25 -2.08
CA ARG A 7 -14.96 -0.54 -0.82
C ARG A 7 -13.63 -0.60 -0.06
N ALA A 8 -12.99 -1.75 -0.10
CA ALA A 8 -11.72 -1.91 0.59
C ALA A 8 -10.66 -0.96 0.06
N CYS A 9 -10.70 -0.65 -1.24
CA CYS A 9 -9.72 0.23 -1.83
C CYS A 9 -9.94 1.67 -1.40
N ARG A 10 -11.19 2.11 -1.30
CA ARG A 10 -11.50 3.50 -1.04
C ARG A 10 -11.65 3.84 0.43
N GLU A 11 -12.16 2.91 1.17
CA GLU A 11 -12.59 3.18 2.54
C GLU A 11 -11.77 2.48 3.59
N GLY A 12 -10.71 1.79 3.16
CA GLY A 12 -9.88 1.12 4.12
C GLY A 12 -10.57 -0.02 4.83
N ALA A 13 -11.57 -0.61 4.19
CA ALA A 13 -12.22 -1.81 4.72
C ALA A 13 -12.64 -1.67 6.17
N GLY A 14 -13.22 -0.53 6.51
CA GLY A 14 -13.71 -0.32 7.86
C GLY A 14 -12.77 0.43 8.77
N LEU A 15 -11.64 0.86 8.25
CA LEU A 15 -10.74 1.70 9.02
C LEU A 15 -11.34 3.10 9.17
N ASP A 16 -10.97 3.77 10.26
CA ASP A 16 -11.44 5.12 10.52
C ASP A 16 -10.43 6.18 10.06
N PHE A 17 -9.51 5.79 9.20
CA PHE A 17 -8.58 6.73 8.61
C PHE A 17 -8.33 6.31 7.17
N ALA A 18 -7.93 7.27 6.35
CA ALA A 18 -7.71 7.05 4.93
C ALA A 18 -6.21 7.02 4.65
N PHE A 19 -5.84 6.28 3.61
CA PHE A 19 -4.46 6.22 3.17
C PHE A 19 -4.43 5.88 1.69
N THR A 20 -3.25 6.06 1.10
CA THR A 20 -3.01 5.66 -0.27
C THR A 20 -1.65 5.00 -0.35
N MET A 21 -1.31 4.51 -1.54
CA MET A 21 -0.03 3.85 -1.75
C MET A 21 0.78 4.65 -2.76
N ALA A 22 2.07 4.81 -2.45
CA ALA A 22 3.04 5.36 -3.40
C ALA A 22 3.95 4.22 -3.84
N PHE A 23 4.54 4.34 -5.01
CA PHE A 23 5.41 3.30 -5.54
C PHE A 23 6.79 3.86 -5.77
N GLN A 24 7.78 3.20 -5.21
CA GLN A 24 9.16 3.60 -5.36
C GLN A 24 9.89 2.56 -6.19
N PRO A 25 10.54 2.98 -7.29
CA PRO A 25 11.25 2.03 -8.13
C PRO A 25 12.45 1.43 -7.41
N ILE A 26 12.65 0.14 -7.63
CA ILE A 26 13.86 -0.55 -7.20
C ILE A 26 14.65 -0.82 -8.45
N VAL A 27 15.82 -0.20 -8.54
CA VAL A 27 16.61 -0.18 -9.78
C VAL A 27 17.76 -1.15 -9.66
N ASP A 28 17.96 -1.93 -10.74
CA ASP A 28 19.17 -2.72 -10.89
C ASP A 28 20.22 -1.81 -11.50
N VAL A 29 21.26 -1.50 -10.73
CA VAL A 29 22.26 -0.54 -11.18
C VAL A 29 23.11 -1.06 -12.32
N GLU A 30 23.27 -2.37 -12.43
CA GLU A 30 24.06 -2.93 -13.51
C GLU A 30 23.35 -2.81 -14.84
N SER A 31 22.08 -3.20 -14.88
CA SER A 31 21.33 -3.15 -16.13
C SER A 31 20.66 -1.80 -16.33
N ARG A 32 20.62 -0.97 -15.29
CA ARG A 32 19.96 0.33 -15.32
C ARG A 32 18.48 0.21 -15.66
N THR A 33 17.86 -0.83 -15.15
CA THR A 33 16.44 -1.05 -15.36
C THR A 33 15.73 -1.11 -14.04
N ILE A 34 14.43 -0.84 -14.06
CA ILE A 34 13.57 -1.00 -12.90
C ILE A 34 13.14 -2.46 -12.87
N PHE A 35 13.50 -3.18 -11.82
CA PHE A 35 13.07 -4.57 -11.74
C PHE A 35 11.90 -4.79 -10.79
N ALA A 36 11.54 -3.78 -10.00
CA ALA A 36 10.38 -3.90 -9.11
C ALA A 36 9.99 -2.52 -8.62
N HIS A 37 8.81 -2.42 -8.02
CA HIS A 37 8.40 -1.22 -7.30
C HIS A 37 8.05 -1.62 -5.89
N GLU A 38 8.38 -0.78 -4.94
CA GLU A 38 7.99 -0.98 -3.56
C GLU A 38 6.75 -0.14 -3.29
N ALA A 39 5.71 -0.78 -2.79
CA ALA A 39 4.48 -0.07 -2.42
C ALA A 39 4.63 0.46 -0.99
N LEU A 40 4.45 1.74 -0.83
CA LEU A 40 4.66 2.41 0.45
C LEU A 40 3.39 3.15 0.83
N VAL A 41 2.97 2.99 2.07
CA VAL A 41 1.75 3.65 2.52
C VAL A 41 2.02 5.14 2.74
N ARG A 42 1.03 5.95 2.37
CA ARG A 42 1.09 7.41 2.53
C ARG A 42 -0.28 7.92 2.89
N GLY A 43 -0.32 9.05 3.56
CA GLY A 43 -1.59 9.71 3.82
C GLY A 43 -2.14 10.36 2.57
N THR A 44 -3.45 10.46 2.49
CA THR A 44 -4.08 11.12 1.35
C THR A 44 -3.80 12.62 1.34
N ASP A 45 -3.35 13.16 2.47
CA ASP A 45 -2.99 14.57 2.60
C ASP A 45 -1.49 14.78 2.37
N GLY A 46 -0.77 13.75 1.93
CA GLY A 46 0.66 13.86 1.70
C GLY A 46 1.52 13.47 2.89
N SER A 47 0.91 13.09 4.01
CA SER A 47 1.70 12.68 5.17
C SER A 47 2.38 11.35 4.88
N GLY A 48 3.48 11.12 5.61
CA GLY A 48 4.29 9.94 5.37
C GLY A 48 3.78 8.70 6.08
N ALA A 49 4.54 7.63 5.93
CA ALA A 49 4.15 6.34 6.46
C ALA A 49 3.96 6.36 7.98
N THR A 50 4.83 7.07 8.68
CA THR A 50 4.77 7.10 10.14
C THR A 50 3.41 7.59 10.63
N ALA A 51 2.88 8.63 9.98
CA ALA A 51 1.59 9.18 10.40
C ALA A 51 0.47 8.17 10.23
N ILE A 52 0.55 7.37 9.18
CA ILE A 52 -0.47 6.35 8.93
C ILE A 52 -0.28 5.17 9.88
N LEU A 53 0.95 4.70 10.01
CA LEU A 53 1.20 3.50 10.80
C LEU A 53 0.95 3.73 12.28
N SER A 54 1.04 4.98 12.74
CA SER A 54 0.74 5.28 14.14
C SER A 54 -0.74 5.08 14.46
N GLN A 55 -1.59 4.99 13.45
CA GLN A 55 -3.02 4.78 13.65
C GLN A 55 -3.40 3.30 13.59
N VAL A 56 -2.45 2.43 13.30
CA VAL A 56 -2.70 1.00 13.25
C VAL A 56 -2.59 0.43 14.65
N THR A 57 -3.62 -0.28 15.07
CA THR A 57 -3.71 -0.89 16.40
C THR A 57 -3.87 -2.38 16.26
N ASP A 58 -3.83 -3.09 17.37
CA ASP A 58 -4.09 -4.53 17.36
C ASP A 58 -5.48 -4.84 16.83
N GLN A 59 -6.44 -3.95 17.05
CA GLN A 59 -7.80 -4.18 16.61
C GLN A 59 -7.97 -4.00 15.11
N ASN A 60 -7.23 -3.07 14.50
CA ASN A 60 -7.43 -2.78 13.08
C ASN A 60 -6.30 -3.27 12.18
N ARG A 61 -5.30 -3.94 12.75
CA ARG A 61 -4.12 -4.36 11.99
C ARG A 61 -4.46 -5.24 10.81
N TYR A 62 -5.36 -6.20 11.02
CA TYR A 62 -5.72 -7.11 9.96
C TYR A 62 -6.44 -6.36 8.83
N GLN A 63 -7.38 -5.51 9.18
CA GLN A 63 -8.09 -4.73 8.18
C GLN A 63 -7.13 -3.82 7.42
N PHE A 64 -6.20 -3.20 8.14
CA PHE A 64 -5.22 -2.34 7.49
C PHE A 64 -4.36 -3.13 6.51
N ASP A 65 -3.88 -4.29 6.93
CA ASP A 65 -3.02 -5.12 6.08
C ASP A 65 -3.77 -5.52 4.82
N GLN A 66 -5.00 -5.95 4.94
CA GLN A 66 -5.79 -6.32 3.78
C GLN A 66 -6.06 -5.12 2.88
N ALA A 67 -6.44 -4.00 3.45
CA ALA A 67 -6.70 -2.79 2.68
C ALA A 67 -5.45 -2.32 1.95
N ALA A 68 -4.30 -2.40 2.59
CA ALA A 68 -3.05 -1.98 1.96
C ALA A 68 -2.70 -2.86 0.77
N ARG A 69 -2.89 -4.17 0.91
CA ARG A 69 -2.64 -5.10 -0.20
C ARG A 69 -3.55 -4.83 -1.37
N VAL A 70 -4.84 -4.70 -1.09
CA VAL A 70 -5.81 -4.45 -2.16
C VAL A 70 -5.53 -3.11 -2.83
N SER A 71 -5.23 -2.09 -2.04
CA SER A 71 -4.93 -0.78 -2.58
C SER A 71 -3.68 -0.80 -3.45
N ALA A 72 -2.64 -1.50 -2.99
CA ALA A 72 -1.40 -1.58 -3.76
C ALA A 72 -1.64 -2.27 -5.10
N ILE A 73 -2.36 -3.38 -5.09
CA ILE A 73 -2.63 -4.12 -6.31
C ILE A 73 -3.49 -3.30 -7.26
N ALA A 74 -4.54 -2.68 -6.75
CA ALA A 74 -5.45 -1.89 -7.57
C ALA A 74 -4.73 -0.69 -8.19
N ASN A 75 -3.92 -0.01 -7.41
CA ASN A 75 -3.21 1.16 -7.91
C ASN A 75 -2.11 0.78 -8.90
N ALA A 76 -1.41 -0.33 -8.66
CA ALA A 76 -0.41 -0.80 -9.61
C ALA A 76 -1.06 -1.13 -10.95
N ALA A 77 -2.21 -1.78 -10.92
CA ALA A 77 -2.93 -2.09 -12.15
C ALA A 77 -3.38 -0.83 -12.87
N ARG A 78 -3.88 0.14 -12.12
CA ARG A 78 -4.35 1.39 -12.71
C ARG A 78 -3.21 2.17 -13.35
N LEU A 79 -2.04 2.11 -12.74
CA LEU A 79 -0.86 2.83 -13.26
C LEU A 79 -0.15 2.05 -14.35
N GLY A 80 -0.55 0.82 -14.61
CA GLY A 80 0.06 0.04 -15.67
C GLY A 80 1.46 -0.44 -15.34
N LEU A 81 1.75 -0.66 -14.07
CA LEU A 81 3.07 -1.15 -13.67
C LEU A 81 3.23 -2.59 -14.15
N ASP A 82 4.26 -2.84 -14.92
CA ASP A 82 4.47 -4.14 -15.53
C ASP A 82 5.64 -4.90 -14.93
N VAL A 83 6.14 -4.44 -13.81
CA VAL A 83 7.19 -5.14 -13.06
C VAL A 83 6.61 -5.54 -11.71
N PRO A 84 7.24 -6.47 -11.01
CA PRO A 84 6.72 -6.90 -9.71
C PRO A 84 6.59 -5.75 -8.72
N VAL A 85 5.60 -5.88 -7.86
CA VAL A 85 5.37 -4.90 -6.80
C VAL A 85 5.62 -5.60 -5.48
N SER A 86 6.52 -5.02 -4.69
CA SER A 86 6.82 -5.52 -3.36
C SER A 86 5.95 -4.78 -2.36
N ILE A 87 5.23 -5.50 -1.55
CA ILE A 87 4.36 -4.92 -0.54
C ILE A 87 4.95 -5.24 0.81
N ASN A 88 5.39 -4.21 1.53
CA ASN A 88 5.95 -4.40 2.84
C ASN A 88 4.86 -4.63 3.86
N PHE A 89 5.08 -5.62 4.70
CA PHE A 89 4.25 -5.81 5.87
C PHE A 89 4.80 -4.97 6.99
N LEU A 90 3.96 -4.65 7.95
CA LEU A 90 4.41 -3.95 9.13
C LEU A 90 5.44 -4.84 9.83
N PRO A 91 6.64 -4.31 10.10
CA PRO A 91 7.68 -5.15 10.68
C PRO A 91 7.28 -5.79 12.00
N ASN A 92 6.49 -5.08 12.79
CA ASN A 92 6.05 -5.59 14.07
C ASN A 92 4.70 -6.23 14.00
N ALA A 93 4.19 -6.37 12.83
CA ALA A 93 2.94 -7.06 12.65
C ALA A 93 3.24 -8.54 12.66
N VAL A 94 3.86 -8.94 13.69
CA VAL A 94 3.97 -10.35 13.94
C VAL A 94 2.59 -10.70 14.36
N TYR A 95 1.87 -11.26 13.47
CA TYR A 95 0.49 -11.60 13.75
C TYR A 95 0.50 -12.73 14.73
N ARG A 96 -0.02 -12.44 15.87
CA ARG A 96 -0.05 -13.43 16.92
C ARG A 96 -1.44 -13.88 17.17
#